data_6962037cd0a018da6a11307a653c6ec5
#
_entry.id   6962037cd0a018da6a11307a653c6ec5
#
_cell.length_a   1.000
_cell.length_b   1.000
_cell.length_c   1.000
_cell.angle_alpha   90.00
_cell.angle_beta   90.00
_cell.angle_gamma   90.00
#
_symmetry.space_group_name_H-M   'P 1'
#
loop_
_entity.id
_entity.type
_entity.pdbx_description
1 polymer ?
#
loop_
_entity_poly.entity_id
_entity_poly.type
_entity_poly.pdbx_seq_one_letter_code
_entity_poly.pdbx_strand_id
1 'polypeptide(L)'
;HRAAQQAGATLIATAHTADDNGETILFHLARGTGLRGLGGIPPARDGVIRPLLTTPRKEIEAYLERHGIDHVEDETNDSMDFTRNRLRQEVWPLLVTLHPAPERSIARAAAILRRENVFLDRLARSYLETAVSDCPSAGEPNAPEIFDRRDPAAPSPAPPPGTLPEESSKSDKPSEYTRAGDISPDFTSAPTAVSVSEAVLRSAPEELRPRMLRLLLERLPVGKKDVSAAHIEALLSLREGGMLDLPEGVTAWREKDVLHLEMTPPLPLPLTLSEGEQVWGDYLVRVWRSEKNTPPPDGEGLSKTGRFSDHILTLSDGGKMSEWTLRCPQRGDGLTLPGARGRRSIKRLLTERGMPPRRRRTTPVVCINGEPAAVYGVGTDQRFLPGKDGSNINILMIEKDQEEESNG
;
A
#
# COMPACT_ATOMS: atom_id res chain seq x y z
N HIS A 1 5.80 0.43 22.25
CA HIS A 1 5.73 -1.04 22.15
C HIS A 1 6.94 -1.73 22.79
N ARG A 2 8.21 -1.36 22.52
CA ARG A 2 9.40 -1.98 23.15
C ARG A 2 9.35 -1.95 24.68
N ALA A 3 8.99 -0.81 25.30
CA ALA A 3 8.86 -0.69 26.74
C ALA A 3 7.75 -1.59 27.31
N ALA A 4 6.62 -1.72 26.59
CA ALA A 4 5.53 -2.61 26.98
C ALA A 4 5.98 -4.09 26.96
N GLN A 5 6.69 -4.50 25.92
CA GLN A 5 7.26 -5.86 25.82
C GLN A 5 8.24 -6.15 26.95
N GLN A 6 9.14 -5.19 27.27
CA GLN A 6 10.10 -5.33 28.39
C GLN A 6 9.40 -5.42 29.74
N ALA A 7 8.26 -4.74 29.90
CA ALA A 7 7.46 -4.78 31.13
C ALA A 7 6.46 -5.95 31.19
N GLY A 8 6.39 -6.80 30.15
CA GLY A 8 5.39 -7.87 30.05
C GLY A 8 3.95 -7.36 29.94
N ALA A 9 3.76 -6.10 29.51
CA ALA A 9 2.44 -5.50 29.38
C ALA A 9 1.82 -5.84 28.03
N THR A 10 0.53 -6.19 28.04
CA THR A 10 -0.25 -6.52 26.83
C THR A 10 -0.90 -5.30 26.20
N LEU A 11 -1.12 -4.23 26.96
CA LEU A 11 -1.76 -2.99 26.52
C LEU A 11 -0.94 -1.77 26.98
N ILE A 12 -1.03 -0.70 26.21
CA ILE A 12 -0.47 0.61 26.52
C ILE A 12 -1.65 1.57 26.77
N ALA A 13 -1.75 2.15 27.95
CA ALA A 13 -2.73 3.19 28.24
C ALA A 13 -2.12 4.59 27.99
N THR A 14 -2.85 5.46 27.29
CA THR A 14 -2.45 6.86 27.09
C THR A 14 -3.50 7.80 27.66
N ALA A 15 -3.08 8.94 28.19
CA ALA A 15 -3.93 9.91 28.92
C ALA A 15 -4.60 10.95 28.00
N HIS A 16 -4.96 10.58 26.76
CA HIS A 16 -5.75 11.47 25.92
C HIS A 16 -7.12 11.76 26.51
N THR A 17 -7.51 13.03 26.51
CA THR A 17 -8.75 13.56 27.11
C THR A 17 -9.82 13.83 26.05
N ALA A 18 -11.01 14.26 26.48
CA ALA A 18 -12.06 14.75 25.60
C ALA A 18 -11.64 16.01 24.83
N ASP A 19 -10.84 16.87 25.48
CA ASP A 19 -10.28 18.10 24.88
C ASP A 19 -9.31 17.74 23.75
N ASP A 20 -8.37 16.82 23.95
CA ASP A 20 -7.45 16.35 22.92
C ASP A 20 -8.19 15.75 21.71
N ASN A 21 -9.28 15.03 21.98
CA ASN A 21 -10.13 14.50 20.93
C ASN A 21 -10.80 15.62 20.12
N GLY A 22 -11.30 16.66 20.80
CA GLY A 22 -11.90 17.82 20.18
C GLY A 22 -10.92 18.58 19.32
N GLU A 23 -9.71 18.86 19.83
CA GLU A 23 -8.63 19.51 19.09
C GLU A 23 -8.27 18.71 17.82
N THR A 24 -8.21 17.38 17.94
CA THR A 24 -7.90 16.48 16.81
C THR A 24 -8.99 16.54 15.73
N ILE A 25 -10.25 16.59 16.12
CA ILE A 25 -11.38 16.68 15.19
C ILE A 25 -11.37 18.02 14.46
N LEU A 26 -11.17 19.13 15.18
CA LEU A 26 -11.05 20.47 14.58
C LEU A 26 -9.89 20.55 13.61
N PHE A 27 -8.75 19.98 13.96
CA PHE A 27 -7.58 19.93 13.11
C PHE A 27 -7.85 19.12 11.81
N HIS A 28 -8.51 17.96 11.92
CA HIS A 28 -8.90 17.17 10.77
C HIS A 28 -9.93 17.90 9.90
N LEU A 29 -10.91 18.56 10.52
CA LEU A 29 -11.93 19.33 9.81
C LEU A 29 -11.30 20.45 8.97
N ALA A 30 -10.36 21.20 9.56
CA ALA A 30 -9.63 22.28 8.86
C ALA A 30 -8.81 21.78 7.66
N ARG A 31 -8.40 20.51 7.66
CA ARG A 31 -7.65 19.87 6.58
C ARG A 31 -8.52 19.19 5.53
N GLY A 32 -9.81 19.13 5.73
CA GLY A 32 -10.73 18.38 4.89
C GLY A 32 -10.62 16.88 5.16
N THR A 33 -11.58 16.32 5.86
CA THR A 33 -11.59 14.89 6.23
C THR A 33 -12.97 14.30 6.06
N GLY A 34 -13.04 12.97 5.85
CA GLY A 34 -14.29 12.21 5.87
C GLY A 34 -14.66 11.71 7.28
N LEU A 35 -15.67 10.83 7.36
CA LEU A 35 -16.21 10.27 8.59
C LEU A 35 -15.13 9.69 9.53
N ARG A 36 -14.09 9.04 8.97
CA ARG A 36 -13.01 8.44 9.76
C ARG A 36 -12.23 9.47 10.58
N GLY A 37 -11.87 10.61 9.98
CA GLY A 37 -11.15 11.67 10.70
C GLY A 37 -12.05 12.47 11.63
N LEU A 38 -13.32 12.69 11.29
CA LEU A 38 -14.32 13.29 12.17
C LEU A 38 -14.70 12.39 13.35
N GLY A 39 -14.46 11.08 13.25
CA GLY A 39 -14.52 10.16 14.38
C GLY A 39 -13.49 10.45 15.47
N GLY A 40 -12.48 11.28 15.20
CA GLY A 40 -11.46 11.69 16.16
C GLY A 40 -10.52 10.55 16.57
N ILE A 41 -9.98 10.68 17.79
CA ILE A 41 -9.05 9.70 18.35
C ILE A 41 -9.81 8.40 18.68
N PRO A 42 -9.37 7.21 18.21
CA PRO A 42 -10.02 5.96 18.55
C PRO A 42 -9.79 5.60 20.02
N PRO A 43 -10.80 5.09 20.76
CA PRO A 43 -10.65 4.69 22.17
C PRO A 43 -9.68 3.53 22.37
N ALA A 44 -9.61 2.61 21.42
CA ALA A 44 -8.64 1.53 21.40
C ALA A 44 -8.16 1.29 19.96
N ARG A 45 -6.84 1.07 19.78
CA ARG A 45 -6.25 0.75 18.48
C ARG A 45 -4.81 0.26 18.64
N ASP A 46 -4.45 -0.82 17.95
CA ASP A 46 -3.09 -1.35 17.86
C ASP A 46 -2.42 -1.57 19.25
N GLY A 47 -3.17 -2.16 20.21
CA GLY A 47 -2.68 -2.40 21.57
C GLY A 47 -2.63 -1.14 22.47
N VAL A 48 -3.07 0.02 21.97
CA VAL A 48 -3.15 1.27 22.75
C VAL A 48 -4.58 1.56 23.12
N ILE A 49 -4.86 1.76 24.42
CA ILE A 49 -6.16 2.17 24.96
C ILE A 49 -6.12 3.61 25.49
N ARG A 50 -7.27 4.28 25.53
CA ARG A 50 -7.39 5.68 25.95
C ARG A 50 -8.54 5.82 26.95
N PRO A 51 -8.32 5.44 28.22
CA PRO A 51 -9.40 5.40 29.23
C PRO A 51 -10.04 6.76 29.49
N LEU A 52 -9.28 7.85 29.37
CA LEU A 52 -9.73 9.21 29.69
C LEU A 52 -10.33 9.97 28.48
N LEU A 53 -10.49 9.31 27.32
CA LEU A 53 -10.90 9.97 26.06
C LEU A 53 -12.28 10.65 26.11
N THR A 54 -13.12 10.29 27.07
CA THR A 54 -14.45 10.91 27.28
C THR A 54 -14.49 11.85 28.47
N THR A 55 -13.38 11.99 29.21
CA THR A 55 -13.29 12.81 30.41
C THR A 55 -12.70 14.17 30.05
N PRO A 56 -13.40 15.28 30.33
CA PRO A 56 -12.86 16.62 30.16
C PRO A 56 -11.62 16.87 31.03
N ARG A 57 -10.64 17.62 30.51
CA ARG A 57 -9.41 17.95 31.23
C ARG A 57 -9.69 18.60 32.58
N LYS A 58 -10.61 19.53 32.66
CA LYS A 58 -11.02 20.20 33.90
C LYS A 58 -11.51 19.25 34.99
N GLU A 59 -12.13 18.12 34.65
CA GLU A 59 -12.58 17.12 35.62
C GLU A 59 -11.38 16.31 36.18
N ILE A 60 -10.36 16.10 35.35
CA ILE A 60 -9.13 15.45 35.75
C ILE A 60 -8.34 16.36 36.71
N GLU A 61 -8.19 17.63 36.36
CA GLU A 61 -7.54 18.64 37.19
C GLU A 61 -8.23 18.80 38.56
N ALA A 62 -9.57 18.90 38.58
CA ALA A 62 -10.34 18.92 39.81
C ALA A 62 -10.21 17.63 40.65
N TYR A 63 -10.01 16.49 40.01
CA TYR A 63 -9.75 15.23 40.70
C TYR A 63 -8.37 15.23 41.37
N LEU A 64 -7.33 15.67 40.63
CA LEU A 64 -5.95 15.75 41.14
C LEU A 64 -5.88 16.70 42.33
N GLU A 65 -6.46 17.89 42.25
CA GLU A 65 -6.53 18.87 43.34
C GLU A 65 -7.23 18.29 44.57
N ARG A 66 -8.38 17.65 44.40
CA ARG A 66 -9.16 17.06 45.52
C ARG A 66 -8.39 15.98 46.24
N HIS A 67 -7.56 15.23 45.54
CA HIS A 67 -6.78 14.13 46.12
C HIS A 67 -5.35 14.49 46.46
N GLY A 68 -4.95 15.77 46.29
CA GLY A 68 -3.60 16.25 46.58
C GLY A 68 -2.53 15.54 45.75
N ILE A 69 -2.82 15.23 44.49
CA ILE A 69 -1.90 14.57 43.59
C ILE A 69 -1.14 15.63 42.79
N ASP A 70 0.15 15.71 43.03
CA ASP A 70 1.03 16.61 42.30
C ASP A 70 1.19 16.17 40.83
N HIS A 71 1.25 17.14 39.93
CA HIS A 71 1.51 16.93 38.53
C HIS A 71 2.47 17.98 37.98
N VAL A 72 3.16 17.62 36.90
CA VAL A 72 4.10 18.52 36.21
C VAL A 72 3.40 19.10 35.00
N GLU A 73 3.45 20.44 34.86
CA GLU A 73 3.06 21.10 33.63
C GLU A 73 4.26 21.12 32.66
N ASP A 74 4.00 20.69 31.42
CA ASP A 74 5.02 20.71 30.38
C ASP A 74 5.03 22.10 29.72
N GLU A 75 6.13 22.81 29.86
CA GLU A 75 6.33 24.16 29.32
C GLU A 75 6.16 24.24 27.80
N THR A 76 6.30 23.12 27.08
CA THR A 76 6.06 23.10 25.62
C THR A 76 4.60 23.28 25.24
N ASN A 77 3.67 23.17 26.18
CA ASN A 77 2.24 23.42 25.96
C ASN A 77 1.94 24.91 25.67
N ASP A 78 2.83 25.83 26.05
CA ASP A 78 2.64 27.25 25.86
C ASP A 78 3.19 27.79 24.53
N SER A 79 3.93 26.96 23.78
CA SER A 79 4.46 27.37 22.48
C SER A 79 3.35 27.51 21.42
N MET A 80 3.25 28.70 20.79
CA MET A 80 2.30 28.98 19.70
C MET A 80 2.75 28.41 18.34
N ASP A 81 3.93 27.83 18.25
CA ASP A 81 4.50 27.32 16.99
C ASP A 81 3.76 26.07 16.46
N PHE A 82 3.03 25.38 17.33
CA PHE A 82 2.28 24.20 16.95
C PHE A 82 0.79 24.51 16.71
N THR A 83 0.26 24.05 15.58
CA THR A 83 -1.16 24.25 15.19
C THR A 83 -2.14 23.80 16.29
N ARG A 84 -1.82 22.76 17.07
CA ARG A 84 -2.66 22.29 18.17
C ARG A 84 -2.73 23.28 19.32
N ASN A 85 -1.61 23.90 19.68
CA ASN A 85 -1.58 24.90 20.73
C ASN A 85 -2.40 26.13 20.34
N ARG A 86 -2.36 26.56 19.07
CA ARG A 86 -3.23 27.61 18.55
C ARG A 86 -4.70 27.23 18.62
N LEU A 87 -5.07 26.00 18.29
CA LEU A 87 -6.45 25.53 18.44
C LEU A 87 -6.91 25.59 19.90
N ARG A 88 -6.05 25.19 20.85
CA ARG A 88 -6.33 25.23 22.29
C ARG A 88 -6.44 26.64 22.84
N GLN A 89 -5.57 27.53 22.44
CA GLN A 89 -5.47 28.88 23.01
C GLN A 89 -6.39 29.89 22.32
N GLU A 90 -6.59 29.80 21.01
CA GLU A 90 -7.37 30.76 20.24
C GLU A 90 -8.80 30.25 19.92
N VAL A 91 -8.95 29.01 19.44
CA VAL A 91 -10.23 28.50 18.92
C VAL A 91 -11.10 27.91 20.02
N TRP A 92 -10.50 27.13 20.93
CA TRP A 92 -11.23 26.45 21.99
C TRP A 92 -11.98 27.41 22.92
N PRO A 93 -11.40 28.54 23.40
CA PRO A 93 -12.13 29.53 24.21
C PRO A 93 -13.33 30.10 23.48
N LEU A 94 -13.25 30.32 22.16
CA LEU A 94 -14.39 30.80 21.37
C LEU A 94 -15.52 29.77 21.34
N LEU A 95 -15.21 28.47 21.20
CA LEU A 95 -16.22 27.41 21.25
C LEU A 95 -16.93 27.35 22.62
N VAL A 96 -16.19 27.58 23.70
CA VAL A 96 -16.77 27.63 25.06
C VAL A 96 -17.75 28.79 25.21
N THR A 97 -17.53 29.94 24.53
CA THR A 97 -18.51 31.06 24.53
C THR A 97 -19.80 30.70 23.78
N LEU A 98 -19.72 29.81 22.79
CA LEU A 98 -20.87 29.38 21.99
C LEU A 98 -21.65 28.24 22.66
N HIS A 99 -20.94 27.37 23.39
CA HIS A 99 -21.54 26.21 24.06
C HIS A 99 -20.78 25.88 25.36
N PRO A 100 -21.47 25.69 26.51
CA PRO A 100 -20.82 25.56 27.82
C PRO A 100 -19.97 24.29 28.02
N ALA A 101 -20.17 23.27 27.17
CA ALA A 101 -19.41 22.01 27.22
C ALA A 101 -19.15 21.49 25.79
N PRO A 102 -18.33 22.19 24.97
CA PRO A 102 -18.09 21.81 23.59
C PRO A 102 -17.39 20.44 23.49
N GLU A 103 -16.50 20.12 24.44
CA GLU A 103 -15.78 18.83 24.51
C GLU A 103 -16.73 17.63 24.56
N ARG A 104 -17.80 17.71 25.37
CA ARG A 104 -18.80 16.65 25.48
C ARG A 104 -19.65 16.51 24.21
N SER A 105 -20.04 17.65 23.62
CA SER A 105 -20.83 17.67 22.40
C SER A 105 -20.06 17.11 21.20
N ILE A 106 -18.79 17.50 21.05
CA ILE A 106 -17.88 17.00 20.04
C ILE A 106 -17.60 15.51 20.25
N ALA A 107 -17.33 15.07 21.48
CA ALA A 107 -17.11 13.65 21.79
C ALA A 107 -18.32 12.78 21.45
N ARG A 108 -19.55 13.29 21.71
CA ARG A 108 -20.80 12.61 21.35
C ARG A 108 -20.96 12.50 19.83
N ALA A 109 -20.76 13.59 19.10
CA ALA A 109 -20.79 13.59 17.63
C ALA A 109 -19.77 12.61 17.06
N ALA A 110 -18.53 12.64 17.55
CA ALA A 110 -17.47 11.71 17.14
C ALA A 110 -17.85 10.24 17.40
N ALA A 111 -18.50 9.93 18.51
CA ALA A 111 -18.96 8.58 18.82
C ALA A 111 -20.06 8.09 17.85
N ILE A 112 -20.95 8.98 17.42
CA ILE A 112 -21.95 8.67 16.39
C ILE A 112 -21.25 8.39 15.05
N LEU A 113 -20.40 9.31 14.60
CA LEU A 113 -19.67 9.19 13.33
C LEU A 113 -18.78 7.94 13.28
N ARG A 114 -18.15 7.55 14.40
CA ARG A 114 -17.40 6.29 14.49
C ARG A 114 -18.28 5.06 14.25
N ARG A 115 -19.47 5.02 14.88
CA ARG A 115 -20.40 3.90 14.68
C ARG A 115 -20.87 3.79 13.22
N GLU A 116 -21.23 4.92 12.63
CA GLU A 116 -21.61 4.97 11.21
C GLU A 116 -20.44 4.55 10.30
N ASN A 117 -19.21 5.01 10.60
CA ASN A 117 -18.04 4.61 9.85
C ASN A 117 -17.80 3.09 9.93
N VAL A 118 -17.92 2.49 11.13
CA VAL A 118 -17.78 1.03 11.31
C VAL A 118 -18.87 0.27 10.54
N PHE A 119 -20.10 0.76 10.56
CA PHE A 119 -21.20 0.15 9.79
C PHE A 119 -20.90 0.17 8.28
N LEU A 120 -20.48 1.32 7.74
CA LEU A 120 -20.14 1.45 6.33
C LEU A 120 -18.90 0.61 5.94
N ASP A 121 -17.90 0.47 6.84
CA ASP A 121 -16.76 -0.40 6.62
C ASP A 121 -17.17 -1.88 6.57
N ARG A 122 -18.08 -2.32 7.47
CA ARG A 122 -18.65 -3.68 7.42
C ARG A 122 -19.42 -3.92 6.13
N LEU A 123 -20.25 -2.98 5.73
CA LEU A 123 -21.01 -3.08 4.49
C LEU A 123 -20.10 -3.15 3.26
N ALA A 124 -19.05 -2.32 3.19
CA ALA A 124 -18.09 -2.37 2.11
C ALA A 124 -17.31 -3.69 2.07
N ARG A 125 -16.96 -4.25 3.25
CA ARG A 125 -16.32 -5.58 3.35
C ARG A 125 -17.24 -6.69 2.86
N SER A 126 -18.54 -6.67 3.19
CA SER A 126 -19.46 -7.71 2.72
C SER A 126 -19.53 -7.79 1.19
N TYR A 127 -19.48 -6.65 0.49
CA TYR A 127 -19.38 -6.63 -0.98
C TYR A 127 -18.06 -7.23 -1.49
N LEU A 128 -16.94 -6.99 -0.80
CA LEU A 128 -15.65 -7.58 -1.16
C LEU A 128 -15.60 -9.09 -0.90
N GLU A 129 -16.29 -9.59 0.12
CA GLU A 129 -16.31 -11.01 0.51
C GLU A 129 -17.25 -11.86 -0.35
N THR A 130 -18.42 -11.32 -0.74
CA THR A 130 -19.39 -12.03 -1.59
C THR A 130 -18.77 -12.42 -2.94
N ALA A 131 -17.79 -11.68 -3.42
CA ALA A 131 -17.12 -11.93 -4.69
C ALA A 131 -16.10 -13.07 -4.67
N VAL A 132 -15.64 -13.48 -3.51
CA VAL A 132 -14.72 -14.63 -3.37
C VAL A 132 -15.49 -15.95 -3.51
N SER A 133 -16.81 -15.94 -3.25
CA SER A 133 -17.67 -17.14 -3.33
C SER A 133 -18.10 -17.49 -4.75
N ASP A 134 -18.06 -16.56 -5.70
CA ASP A 134 -18.58 -16.75 -7.06
C ASP A 134 -17.50 -16.98 -8.13
N CYS A 135 -16.24 -17.15 -7.75
CA CYS A 135 -15.18 -17.50 -8.69
C CYS A 135 -15.05 -19.03 -8.78
N PRO A 136 -15.42 -19.67 -9.92
CA PRO A 136 -15.12 -21.10 -10.11
C PRO A 136 -13.59 -21.25 -10.11
N SER A 137 -13.12 -22.19 -9.32
CA SER A 137 -11.72 -22.55 -9.11
C SER A 137 -10.96 -22.70 -10.43
N ALA A 138 -10.21 -21.69 -10.81
CA ALA A 138 -9.11 -21.82 -11.73
C ALA A 138 -7.85 -21.91 -10.88
N GLY A 139 -7.22 -23.08 -10.90
CA GLY A 139 -5.97 -23.52 -10.29
C GLY A 139 -5.40 -22.64 -9.17
N GLU A 140 -5.30 -23.21 -8.00
CA GLU A 140 -4.80 -22.61 -6.78
C GLU A 140 -3.47 -21.88 -6.98
N PRO A 141 -3.41 -20.57 -6.64
CA PRO A 141 -2.31 -20.06 -5.86
C PRO A 141 -2.82 -19.85 -4.43
N ASN A 142 -2.15 -20.43 -3.46
CA ASN A 142 -2.33 -20.35 -2.02
C ASN A 142 -3.48 -19.46 -1.53
N ALA A 143 -4.55 -20.10 -1.06
CA ALA A 143 -5.67 -19.43 -0.42
C ALA A 143 -5.16 -18.56 0.73
N PRO A 144 -5.51 -17.26 0.79
CA PRO A 144 -5.35 -16.52 2.01
C PRO A 144 -6.32 -17.12 3.04
N GLU A 145 -5.78 -17.47 4.19
CA GLU A 145 -6.50 -18.04 5.32
C GLU A 145 -7.77 -17.27 5.62
N ILE A 146 -8.84 -18.02 5.78
CA ILE A 146 -10.17 -17.60 6.17
C ILE A 146 -10.08 -16.86 7.51
N PHE A 147 -10.51 -15.62 7.52
CA PHE A 147 -10.67 -14.79 8.70
C PHE A 147 -11.54 -15.50 9.75
N ASP A 148 -10.93 -15.82 10.90
CA ASP A 148 -11.63 -16.32 12.09
C ASP A 148 -12.71 -15.29 12.54
N ARG A 149 -13.93 -15.77 12.70
CA ARG A 149 -15.14 -14.99 13.06
C ARG A 149 -15.11 -14.54 14.51
N ARG A 150 -14.06 -13.96 15.03
CA ARG A 150 -14.04 -13.40 16.39
C ARG A 150 -13.53 -11.97 16.40
N ASP A 151 -14.48 -11.07 16.26
CA ASP A 151 -14.29 -9.65 16.56
C ASP A 151 -14.22 -9.48 18.09
N PRO A 152 -13.07 -9.17 18.70
CA PRO A 152 -13.00 -8.85 20.11
C PRO A 152 -13.36 -7.38 20.28
N ALA A 153 -14.50 -7.12 20.90
CA ALA A 153 -14.95 -5.83 21.45
C ALA A 153 -16.00 -5.04 20.64
N ALA A 154 -17.22 -5.55 20.67
CA ALA A 154 -18.34 -4.63 20.83
C ALA A 154 -18.34 -4.18 22.29
N PRO A 155 -18.14 -2.89 22.64
CA PRO A 155 -18.35 -2.44 24.00
C PRO A 155 -19.83 -2.57 24.34
N SER A 156 -20.15 -3.25 25.45
CA SER A 156 -21.47 -3.24 26.06
C SER A 156 -21.97 -1.81 26.23
N PRO A 157 -23.29 -1.55 26.06
CA PRO A 157 -23.82 -0.21 26.22
C PRO A 157 -23.60 0.24 27.69
N ALA A 158 -23.05 1.45 27.83
CA ALA A 158 -22.91 2.10 29.13
C ALA A 158 -24.26 2.25 29.80
N PRO A 159 -24.38 2.00 31.12
CA PRO A 159 -25.60 2.20 31.85
C PRO A 159 -25.99 3.70 31.85
N PRO A 160 -27.30 4.02 31.96
CA PRO A 160 -27.76 5.39 31.96
C PRO A 160 -27.21 6.16 33.19
N PRO A 161 -26.98 7.47 33.07
CA PRO A 161 -26.46 8.27 34.20
C PRO A 161 -27.54 8.44 35.27
N GLY A 162 -27.25 7.96 36.46
CA GLY A 162 -28.05 8.32 37.60
C GLY A 162 -28.46 7.19 38.57
N THR A 163 -27.54 6.35 38.98
CA THR A 163 -27.70 5.60 40.25
C THR A 163 -26.34 5.24 40.80
N LEU A 164 -25.96 5.86 41.89
CA LEU A 164 -24.86 5.42 42.72
C LEU A 164 -25.31 4.16 43.47
N PRO A 165 -24.57 3.05 43.48
CA PRO A 165 -24.84 1.95 44.37
C PRO A 165 -24.28 2.26 45.75
N GLU A 166 -25.11 2.05 46.76
CA GLU A 166 -24.73 2.04 48.15
C GLU A 166 -23.70 0.95 48.45
N GLU A 167 -22.74 1.28 49.31
CA GLU A 167 -21.71 0.36 49.81
C GLU A 167 -22.39 -0.83 50.54
N SER A 168 -22.23 -2.02 50.02
CA SER A 168 -22.33 -3.24 50.78
C SER A 168 -21.11 -4.11 50.60
N SER A 169 -20.34 -4.16 51.69
CA SER A 169 -19.22 -5.07 51.88
C SER A 169 -19.62 -6.53 51.72
N LYS A 170 -19.15 -7.23 50.71
CA LYS A 170 -18.87 -8.68 50.76
C LYS A 170 -17.82 -9.05 49.69
N SER A 171 -16.80 -9.73 50.19
CA SER A 171 -15.75 -10.38 49.44
C SER A 171 -16.29 -11.37 48.42
N ASP A 172 -16.02 -11.13 47.13
CA ASP A 172 -16.08 -12.18 46.12
C ASP A 172 -14.87 -12.09 45.19
N LYS A 173 -14.30 -13.26 44.97
CA LYS A 173 -13.10 -13.52 44.17
C LYS A 173 -13.27 -13.02 42.71
N PRO A 174 -12.21 -12.57 42.06
CA PRO A 174 -12.31 -12.17 40.65
C PRO A 174 -12.61 -13.41 39.78
N SER A 175 -13.69 -13.32 39.03
CA SER A 175 -14.06 -14.28 37.99
C SER A 175 -12.98 -14.30 36.92
N GLU A 176 -12.63 -15.49 36.49
CA GLU A 176 -11.67 -15.79 35.44
C GLU A 176 -11.95 -14.97 34.19
N TYR A 177 -11.15 -13.94 33.97
CA TYR A 177 -10.97 -13.39 32.64
C TYR A 177 -10.26 -14.45 31.80
N THR A 178 -10.99 -15.03 30.86
CA THR A 178 -10.45 -15.92 29.84
C THR A 178 -9.24 -15.24 29.21
N ARG A 179 -8.08 -15.85 29.32
CA ARG A 179 -6.84 -15.45 28.65
C ARG A 179 -7.13 -15.24 27.18
N ALA A 180 -7.05 -14.01 26.73
CA ALA A 180 -6.92 -13.71 25.31
C ALA A 180 -5.65 -14.39 24.84
N GLY A 181 -5.81 -15.34 23.92
CA GLY A 181 -4.71 -16.09 23.31
C GLY A 181 -3.71 -15.12 22.68
N ASP A 182 -2.47 -15.54 22.71
CA ASP A 182 -1.33 -14.90 22.06
C ASP A 182 -1.69 -14.44 20.64
N ILE A 183 -1.92 -13.15 20.48
CA ILE A 183 -1.92 -12.49 19.18
C ILE A 183 -0.63 -11.68 19.12
N SER A 184 0.46 -12.35 18.87
CA SER A 184 1.57 -11.74 18.15
C SER A 184 1.08 -11.56 16.71
N PRO A 185 0.93 -10.34 16.18
CA PRO A 185 0.75 -10.21 14.74
C PRO A 185 2.06 -10.67 14.09
N ASP A 186 2.01 -11.84 13.49
CA ASP A 186 3.07 -12.33 12.62
C ASP A 186 3.13 -11.39 11.42
N PHE A 187 4.11 -10.48 11.41
CA PHE A 187 4.33 -9.49 10.36
C PHE A 187 4.81 -10.13 9.03
N THR A 188 4.92 -11.46 9.00
CA THR A 188 5.45 -12.20 7.85
C THR A 188 4.43 -12.58 6.79
N SER A 189 3.12 -12.26 6.96
CA SER A 189 2.07 -12.76 6.05
C SER A 189 1.14 -11.71 5.43
N ALA A 190 1.44 -10.41 5.53
CA ALA A 190 0.62 -9.41 4.84
C ALA A 190 0.80 -9.57 3.31
N PRO A 191 -0.29 -9.67 2.52
CA PRO A 191 -0.18 -9.86 1.08
C PRO A 191 0.53 -8.66 0.44
N THR A 192 1.46 -8.92 -0.47
CA THR A 192 2.15 -7.88 -1.25
C THR A 192 1.30 -7.37 -2.42
N ALA A 193 0.23 -8.08 -2.76
CA ALA A 193 -0.70 -7.73 -3.82
C ALA A 193 -2.15 -8.08 -3.44
N VAL A 194 -3.09 -7.24 -3.88
CA VAL A 194 -4.53 -7.49 -3.77
C VAL A 194 -5.21 -7.10 -5.09
N SER A 195 -6.32 -7.74 -5.42
CA SER A 195 -7.06 -7.43 -6.63
C SER A 195 -8.56 -7.43 -6.39
N VAL A 196 -9.29 -6.73 -7.25
CA VAL A 196 -10.76 -6.70 -7.24
C VAL A 196 -11.28 -6.59 -8.66
N SER A 197 -12.29 -7.40 -9.00
CA SER A 197 -12.94 -7.30 -10.32
C SER A 197 -13.86 -6.08 -10.40
N GLU A 198 -14.04 -5.56 -11.60
CA GLU A 198 -14.97 -4.47 -11.87
C GLU A 198 -16.41 -4.86 -11.53
N ALA A 199 -16.78 -6.12 -11.75
CA ALA A 199 -18.11 -6.63 -11.40
C ALA A 199 -18.39 -6.48 -9.89
N VAL A 200 -17.40 -6.76 -9.04
CA VAL A 200 -17.49 -6.58 -7.58
C VAL A 200 -17.64 -5.11 -7.21
N LEU A 201 -16.81 -4.24 -7.78
CA LEU A 201 -16.93 -2.81 -7.53
C LEU A 201 -18.30 -2.26 -7.98
N ARG A 202 -18.83 -2.74 -9.11
CA ARG A 202 -20.14 -2.31 -9.62
C ARG A 202 -21.34 -2.89 -8.88
N SER A 203 -21.19 -4.04 -8.22
CA SER A 203 -22.28 -4.62 -7.40
C SER A 203 -22.59 -3.76 -6.18
N ALA A 204 -21.63 -2.94 -5.71
CA ALA A 204 -21.82 -2.03 -4.61
C ALA A 204 -22.35 -0.66 -5.07
N PRO A 205 -23.13 0.05 -4.21
CA PRO A 205 -23.46 1.45 -4.40
C PRO A 205 -22.22 2.30 -4.68
N GLU A 206 -22.38 3.32 -5.52
CA GLU A 206 -21.25 4.15 -5.96
C GLU A 206 -20.51 4.80 -4.77
N GLU A 207 -21.24 5.20 -3.76
CA GLU A 207 -20.74 5.85 -2.54
C GLU A 207 -19.85 4.93 -1.70
N LEU A 208 -20.00 3.61 -1.83
CA LEU A 208 -19.18 2.63 -1.12
C LEU A 208 -17.89 2.25 -1.85
N ARG A 209 -17.81 2.41 -3.17
CA ARG A 209 -16.65 2.02 -3.99
C ARG A 209 -15.35 2.67 -3.52
N PRO A 210 -15.31 3.99 -3.18
CA PRO A 210 -14.10 4.60 -2.63
C PRO A 210 -13.64 3.94 -1.32
N ARG A 211 -14.61 3.51 -0.50
CA ARG A 211 -14.34 2.84 0.78
C ARG A 211 -13.80 1.43 0.57
N MET A 212 -14.36 0.69 -0.38
CA MET A 212 -13.87 -0.64 -0.77
C MET A 212 -12.40 -0.58 -1.20
N LEU A 213 -12.02 0.40 -2.04
CA LEU A 213 -10.63 0.59 -2.47
C LEU A 213 -9.70 0.93 -1.29
N ARG A 214 -10.14 1.76 -0.34
CA ARG A 214 -9.36 2.04 0.88
C ARG A 214 -9.16 0.78 1.72
N LEU A 215 -10.18 -0.05 1.89
CA LEU A 215 -10.10 -1.30 2.62
C LEU A 215 -9.15 -2.31 1.94
N LEU A 216 -9.10 -2.34 0.61
CA LEU A 216 -8.14 -3.16 -0.14
C LEU A 216 -6.70 -2.66 0.06
N LEU A 217 -6.46 -1.35 -0.02
CA LEU A 217 -5.15 -0.76 0.24
C LEU A 217 -4.68 -1.01 1.69
N GLU A 218 -5.60 -1.07 2.66
CA GLU A 218 -5.29 -1.38 4.06
C GLU A 218 -4.80 -2.82 4.29
N ARG A 219 -5.05 -3.73 3.35
CA ARG A 219 -4.52 -5.11 3.40
C ARG A 219 -3.04 -5.19 3.03
N LEU A 220 -2.53 -4.23 2.27
CA LEU A 220 -1.10 -4.18 1.94
C LEU A 220 -0.27 -3.75 3.17
N PRO A 221 0.98 -4.22 3.31
CA PRO A 221 1.85 -3.90 4.46
C PRO A 221 2.17 -2.41 4.58
N VAL A 222 2.07 -1.68 3.49
CA VAL A 222 2.15 -0.22 3.37
C VAL A 222 0.88 0.30 2.67
N GLY A 223 0.66 1.60 2.59
CA GLY A 223 -0.46 2.16 1.82
C GLY A 223 -1.56 2.78 2.68
N LYS A 224 -1.27 3.02 3.96
CA LYS A 224 -2.21 3.67 4.90
C LYS A 224 -2.02 5.17 4.99
N LYS A 225 -0.82 5.68 4.71
CA LYS A 225 -0.48 7.10 4.80
C LYS A 225 -0.51 7.72 3.40
N ASP A 226 -0.89 8.97 3.34
CA ASP A 226 -0.82 9.83 2.17
C ASP A 226 -1.70 9.45 0.96
N VAL A 227 -2.53 8.41 1.03
CA VAL A 227 -3.53 8.13 0.00
C VAL A 227 -4.71 9.09 0.16
N SER A 228 -4.73 10.13 -0.68
CA SER A 228 -5.76 11.17 -0.71
C SER A 228 -7.05 10.71 -1.41
N ALA A 229 -8.12 11.52 -1.31
CA ALA A 229 -9.35 11.29 -2.08
C ALA A 229 -9.09 11.31 -3.59
N ALA A 230 -8.21 12.19 -4.07
CA ALA A 230 -7.85 12.26 -5.49
C ALA A 230 -7.19 10.97 -6.00
N HIS A 231 -6.38 10.28 -5.17
CA HIS A 231 -5.82 8.97 -5.54
C HIS A 231 -6.92 7.91 -5.70
N ILE A 232 -7.91 7.92 -4.81
CA ILE A 232 -9.05 6.97 -4.87
C ILE A 232 -9.92 7.24 -6.10
N GLU A 233 -10.19 8.50 -6.43
CA GLU A 233 -10.92 8.88 -7.65
C GLU A 233 -10.16 8.48 -8.92
N ALA A 234 -8.83 8.67 -8.93
CA ALA A 234 -7.98 8.23 -10.03
C ALA A 234 -8.00 6.70 -10.21
N LEU A 235 -8.05 5.94 -9.12
CA LEU A 235 -8.20 4.47 -9.16
C LEU A 235 -9.55 4.06 -9.75
N LEU A 236 -10.65 4.70 -9.34
CA LEU A 236 -11.99 4.43 -9.87
C LEU A 236 -12.11 4.75 -11.34
N SER A 237 -11.42 5.79 -11.81
CA SER A 237 -11.40 6.22 -13.21
C SER A 237 -10.33 5.55 -14.07
N LEU A 238 -9.52 4.64 -13.50
CA LEU A 238 -8.45 3.97 -14.22
C LEU A 238 -9.02 3.08 -15.33
N ARG A 239 -8.59 3.32 -16.57
CA ARG A 239 -9.06 2.59 -17.76
C ARG A 239 -8.28 1.28 -17.94
N GLU A 240 -8.84 0.39 -18.74
CA GLU A 240 -8.17 -0.84 -19.20
C GLU A 240 -6.77 -0.55 -19.76
N GLY A 241 -5.79 -1.35 -19.33
CA GLY A 241 -4.38 -1.14 -19.67
C GLY A 241 -3.71 0.09 -19.02
N GLY A 242 -4.46 0.86 -18.21
CA GLY A 242 -3.94 1.98 -17.44
C GLY A 242 -3.13 1.53 -16.22
N MET A 243 -2.21 2.40 -15.78
CA MET A 243 -1.39 2.20 -14.58
C MET A 243 -1.27 3.53 -13.82
N LEU A 244 -1.27 3.43 -12.50
CA LEU A 244 -1.19 4.55 -11.56
C LEU A 244 -0.22 4.21 -10.43
N ASP A 245 0.74 5.08 -10.19
CA ASP A 245 1.60 4.97 -9.00
C ASP A 245 0.95 5.72 -7.84
N LEU A 246 0.85 5.06 -6.71
CA LEU A 246 0.32 5.58 -5.46
C LEU A 246 1.47 5.86 -4.47
N PRO A 247 1.23 6.65 -3.41
CA PRO A 247 2.19 6.83 -2.33
C PRO A 247 2.66 5.49 -1.73
N GLU A 248 3.78 5.53 -1.02
CA GLU A 248 4.38 4.39 -0.30
C GLU A 248 4.76 3.19 -1.18
N GLY A 249 5.00 3.43 -2.49
CA GLY A 249 5.47 2.39 -3.40
C GLY A 249 4.40 1.36 -3.79
N VAL A 250 3.13 1.75 -3.81
CA VAL A 250 2.06 0.93 -4.36
C VAL A 250 1.83 1.30 -5.82
N THR A 251 1.74 0.30 -6.69
CA THR A 251 1.32 0.47 -8.09
C THR A 251 -0.02 -0.18 -8.32
N ALA A 252 -0.92 0.54 -8.97
CA ALA A 252 -2.21 0.04 -9.41
C ALA A 252 -2.23 -0.09 -10.94
N TRP A 253 -2.87 -1.13 -11.48
CA TRP A 253 -3.14 -1.27 -12.90
C TRP A 253 -4.46 -1.99 -13.12
N ARG A 254 -5.08 -1.76 -14.30
CA ARG A 254 -6.31 -2.44 -14.70
C ARG A 254 -6.02 -3.35 -15.89
N GLU A 255 -6.41 -4.62 -15.76
CA GLU A 255 -6.25 -5.64 -16.79
C GLU A 255 -7.44 -6.62 -16.75
N LYS A 256 -8.10 -6.85 -17.91
CA LYS A 256 -9.24 -7.78 -18.04
C LYS A 256 -10.35 -7.55 -17.01
N ASP A 257 -10.77 -6.29 -16.84
CA ASP A 257 -11.78 -5.87 -15.86
C ASP A 257 -11.41 -6.15 -14.40
N VAL A 258 -10.13 -6.37 -14.10
CA VAL A 258 -9.60 -6.51 -12.74
C VAL A 258 -8.70 -5.31 -12.42
N LEU A 259 -8.94 -4.69 -11.27
CA LEU A 259 -8.04 -3.71 -10.69
C LEU A 259 -7.08 -4.43 -9.74
N HIS A 260 -5.81 -4.32 -10.04
CA HIS A 260 -4.72 -4.85 -9.23
C HIS A 260 -4.04 -3.73 -8.46
N LEU A 261 -3.69 -4.00 -7.21
CA LEU A 261 -2.93 -3.12 -6.31
C LEU A 261 -1.78 -3.94 -5.75
N GLU A 262 -0.56 -3.53 -5.99
CA GLU A 262 0.63 -4.30 -5.59
C GLU A 262 1.71 -3.37 -5.05
N MET A 263 2.45 -3.87 -4.07
CA MET A 263 3.71 -3.26 -3.67
C MET A 263 4.66 -3.24 -4.87
N THR A 264 5.13 -2.06 -5.22
CA THR A 264 6.12 -1.94 -6.30
C THR A 264 7.42 -2.59 -5.86
N PRO A 265 7.83 -3.70 -6.51
CA PRO A 265 9.13 -4.27 -6.22
C PRO A 265 10.23 -3.25 -6.59
N PRO A 266 11.36 -3.24 -5.87
CA PRO A 266 12.47 -2.39 -6.24
C PRO A 266 12.91 -2.72 -7.67
N LEU A 267 13.13 -1.66 -8.48
CA LEU A 267 13.61 -1.86 -9.85
C LEU A 267 15.01 -2.47 -9.81
N PRO A 268 15.33 -3.43 -10.70
CA PRO A 268 16.67 -3.95 -10.84
C PRO A 268 17.65 -2.82 -11.12
N LEU A 269 18.79 -2.84 -10.44
CA LEU A 269 19.87 -1.88 -10.69
C LEU A 269 20.42 -2.05 -12.12
N PRO A 270 20.93 -0.97 -12.74
CA PRO A 270 21.60 -1.09 -14.02
C PRO A 270 22.77 -2.09 -13.95
N LEU A 271 22.87 -2.97 -14.95
CA LEU A 271 23.91 -3.98 -15.09
C LEU A 271 24.80 -3.64 -16.29
N THR A 272 26.11 -3.60 -16.11
CA THR A 272 27.05 -3.56 -17.22
C THR A 272 27.10 -4.94 -17.87
N LEU A 273 26.87 -5.00 -19.18
CA LEU A 273 26.86 -6.26 -19.91
C LEU A 273 28.28 -6.73 -20.16
N SER A 274 28.51 -8.02 -20.02
CA SER A 274 29.74 -8.74 -20.40
C SER A 274 29.39 -10.01 -21.15
N GLU A 275 30.35 -10.56 -21.92
CA GLU A 275 30.13 -11.86 -22.57
C GLU A 275 29.92 -12.96 -21.53
N GLY A 276 29.04 -13.89 -21.86
CA GLY A 276 28.64 -15.00 -20.98
C GLY A 276 27.24 -14.84 -20.44
N GLU A 277 26.99 -15.44 -19.30
CA GLU A 277 25.68 -15.51 -18.65
C GLU A 277 25.63 -14.63 -17.40
N GLN A 278 24.58 -13.83 -17.28
CA GLN A 278 24.34 -12.89 -16.18
C GLN A 278 22.87 -12.94 -15.79
N VAL A 279 22.55 -12.61 -14.53
CA VAL A 279 21.18 -12.49 -14.04
C VAL A 279 20.85 -11.02 -13.80
N TRP A 280 19.71 -10.57 -14.31
CA TRP A 280 19.21 -9.22 -14.09
C TRP A 280 17.71 -9.22 -13.81
N GLY A 281 17.32 -8.94 -12.56
CA GLY A 281 15.92 -9.08 -12.11
C GLY A 281 15.40 -10.50 -12.39
N ASP A 282 14.26 -10.59 -13.07
CA ASP A 282 13.63 -11.85 -13.45
C ASP A 282 14.16 -12.45 -14.75
N TYR A 283 15.28 -11.93 -15.27
CA TYR A 283 15.82 -12.35 -16.57
C TYR A 283 17.19 -13.01 -16.42
N LEU A 284 17.36 -14.13 -17.14
CA LEU A 284 18.65 -14.69 -17.47
C LEU A 284 19.10 -14.09 -18.79
N VAL A 285 20.28 -13.46 -18.81
CA VAL A 285 20.82 -12.72 -19.95
C VAL A 285 22.09 -13.41 -20.42
N ARG A 286 22.10 -13.89 -21.67
CA ARG A 286 23.29 -14.47 -22.30
C ARG A 286 23.79 -13.55 -23.41
N VAL A 287 25.05 -13.24 -23.39
CA VAL A 287 25.70 -12.33 -24.36
C VAL A 287 26.86 -13.04 -25.04
N TRP A 288 26.86 -13.04 -26.37
CA TRP A 288 27.98 -13.61 -27.15
C TRP A 288 28.24 -12.81 -28.44
N ARG A 289 29.44 -12.91 -28.93
CA ARG A 289 29.84 -12.34 -30.24
C ARG A 289 29.71 -13.38 -31.34
N SER A 290 29.28 -12.96 -32.51
CA SER A 290 29.28 -13.81 -33.69
C SER A 290 29.47 -13.00 -34.96
N GLU A 291 30.10 -13.60 -35.97
CA GLU A 291 30.26 -13.00 -37.29
C GLU A 291 28.99 -13.13 -38.16
N LYS A 292 28.02 -13.95 -37.74
CA LYS A 292 26.72 -14.16 -38.39
C LYS A 292 25.67 -14.40 -37.31
N ASN A 293 24.38 -14.28 -37.66
CA ASN A 293 23.23 -14.63 -36.81
C ASN A 293 23.26 -16.15 -36.47
N THR A 294 24.23 -16.59 -35.71
CA THR A 294 24.35 -17.96 -35.23
C THR A 294 23.63 -18.12 -33.92
N PRO A 295 22.88 -19.22 -33.71
CA PRO A 295 22.26 -19.53 -32.41
C PRO A 295 23.35 -19.65 -31.33
N PRO A 296 22.96 -19.56 -30.03
CA PRO A 296 23.90 -19.73 -28.93
C PRO A 296 24.67 -21.03 -29.05
N PRO A 297 25.97 -21.09 -28.63
CA PRO A 297 26.86 -22.23 -28.85
C PRO A 297 26.36 -23.56 -28.25
N ASP A 298 25.49 -23.51 -27.28
CA ASP A 298 25.01 -24.70 -26.56
C ASP A 298 23.51 -24.91 -26.80
N GLY A 299 23.06 -25.23 -27.97
CA GLY A 299 21.69 -25.49 -28.45
C GLY A 299 20.60 -25.96 -27.47
N GLU A 300 20.84 -25.91 -26.17
CA GLU A 300 19.92 -26.20 -25.07
C GLU A 300 19.30 -24.88 -24.54
N GLY A 301 17.98 -24.71 -24.75
CA GLY A 301 17.22 -23.66 -24.08
C GLY A 301 16.23 -22.87 -24.93
N LEU A 302 15.95 -23.30 -26.16
CA LEU A 302 14.79 -22.78 -26.89
C LEU A 302 13.52 -23.52 -26.44
N SER A 303 12.82 -22.96 -25.47
CA SER A 303 11.55 -23.50 -25.00
C SER A 303 10.53 -23.59 -26.13
N LYS A 304 9.98 -24.82 -26.33
CA LYS A 304 8.93 -25.11 -27.32
C LYS A 304 7.54 -24.62 -26.89
N THR A 305 7.42 -23.88 -25.79
CA THR A 305 6.14 -23.36 -25.29
C THR A 305 5.95 -21.91 -25.73
N GLY A 306 5.24 -21.70 -26.82
CA GLY A 306 5.02 -20.45 -27.54
C GLY A 306 4.16 -19.39 -26.84
N ARG A 307 4.53 -18.93 -25.65
CA ARG A 307 4.00 -17.69 -25.07
C ARG A 307 5.12 -16.95 -24.38
N PHE A 308 5.60 -15.84 -25.00
CA PHE A 308 6.78 -15.06 -24.61
C PHE A 308 8.09 -15.85 -24.75
N SER A 309 8.42 -16.14 -25.98
CA SER A 309 9.65 -16.83 -26.38
C SER A 309 10.88 -15.99 -26.11
N ASP A 310 11.95 -16.68 -25.79
CA ASP A 310 13.34 -16.24 -25.80
C ASP A 310 13.56 -15.17 -26.86
N HIS A 311 13.96 -13.98 -26.43
CA HIS A 311 14.13 -12.85 -27.35
C HIS A 311 15.60 -12.61 -27.59
N ILE A 312 16.03 -12.88 -28.82
CA ILE A 312 17.40 -12.57 -29.25
C ILE A 312 17.42 -11.17 -29.86
N LEU A 313 18.23 -10.31 -29.27
CA LEU A 313 18.53 -8.99 -29.80
C LEU A 313 19.90 -9.04 -30.42
N THR A 314 20.02 -8.69 -31.72
CA THR A 314 21.28 -8.63 -32.43
C THR A 314 21.60 -7.17 -32.67
N LEU A 315 22.83 -6.76 -32.27
CA LEU A 315 23.31 -5.40 -32.37
C LEU A 315 24.72 -5.39 -33.04
N SER A 316 25.02 -4.29 -33.70
CA SER A 316 26.35 -4.06 -34.25
C SER A 316 27.39 -3.91 -33.13
N ASP A 317 28.54 -4.56 -33.25
CA ASP A 317 29.66 -4.42 -32.32
C ASP A 317 30.41 -3.09 -32.59
N GLY A 318 29.76 -1.98 -32.27
CA GLY A 318 30.25 -0.62 -32.49
C GLY A 318 31.06 -0.02 -31.35
N GLY A 319 31.49 -0.79 -30.34
CA GLY A 319 32.16 -0.21 -29.17
C GLY A 319 32.68 -1.21 -28.14
N LYS A 320 33.34 -0.68 -27.10
CA LYS A 320 33.77 -1.51 -25.98
C LYS A 320 32.55 -2.00 -25.19
N MET A 321 32.53 -3.27 -24.85
CA MET A 321 31.44 -3.89 -24.07
C MET A 321 31.20 -3.19 -22.71
N SER A 322 32.22 -2.53 -22.16
CA SER A 322 32.12 -1.75 -20.92
C SER A 322 31.16 -0.55 -21.00
N GLU A 323 30.74 -0.15 -22.18
CA GLU A 323 29.81 0.94 -22.44
C GLU A 323 28.35 0.45 -22.61
N TRP A 324 28.15 -0.86 -22.56
CA TRP A 324 26.85 -1.50 -22.70
C TRP A 324 26.22 -1.75 -21.36
N THR A 325 25.01 -1.26 -21.19
CA THR A 325 24.27 -1.41 -19.93
C THR A 325 22.86 -1.93 -20.18
N LEU A 326 22.38 -2.75 -19.25
CA LEU A 326 21.01 -3.20 -19.17
C LEU A 326 20.32 -2.44 -18.04
N ARG A 327 19.17 -1.84 -18.30
CA ARG A 327 18.38 -1.10 -17.30
C ARG A 327 16.90 -1.13 -17.59
N CYS A 328 16.11 -0.68 -16.62
CA CYS A 328 14.68 -0.44 -16.82
C CYS A 328 14.44 0.78 -17.73
N PRO A 329 13.24 0.84 -18.40
CA PRO A 329 12.85 2.00 -19.20
C PRO A 329 12.78 3.28 -18.35
N GLN A 330 13.21 4.40 -18.91
CA GLN A 330 13.16 5.72 -18.30
C GLN A 330 12.25 6.66 -19.08
N ARG A 331 11.84 7.76 -18.44
CA ARG A 331 11.06 8.81 -19.11
C ARG A 331 11.90 9.46 -20.20
N GLY A 332 11.36 9.51 -21.41
CA GLY A 332 12.07 10.07 -22.58
C GLY A 332 12.76 9.01 -23.45
N ASP A 333 12.87 7.77 -22.98
CA ASP A 333 13.40 6.69 -23.80
C ASP A 333 12.56 6.44 -25.05
N GLY A 334 13.23 6.19 -26.17
CA GLY A 334 12.57 5.88 -27.42
C GLY A 334 13.50 5.21 -28.41
N LEU A 335 12.91 4.47 -29.34
CA LEU A 335 13.61 3.79 -30.45
C LEU A 335 13.04 4.23 -31.80
N THR A 336 13.89 4.20 -32.80
CA THR A 336 13.48 4.23 -34.21
C THR A 336 13.64 2.82 -34.78
N LEU A 337 12.54 2.08 -34.88
CA LEU A 337 12.59 0.72 -35.41
C LEU A 337 12.82 0.72 -36.92
N PRO A 338 13.39 -0.36 -37.50
CA PRO A 338 13.56 -0.50 -38.94
C PRO A 338 12.27 -0.29 -39.72
N GLY A 339 12.30 0.56 -40.74
CA GLY A 339 11.10 0.90 -41.54
C GLY A 339 10.11 1.90 -40.88
N ALA A 340 10.38 2.34 -39.68
CA ALA A 340 9.55 3.35 -39.01
C ALA A 340 9.86 4.77 -39.50
N ARG A 341 8.84 5.64 -39.63
CA ARG A 341 8.99 7.04 -40.06
C ARG A 341 9.59 7.98 -39.00
N GLY A 342 9.90 7.48 -37.77
CA GLY A 342 10.46 8.31 -36.72
C GLY A 342 10.57 7.60 -35.37
N ARG A 343 11.14 8.32 -34.40
CA ARG A 343 11.34 7.85 -33.04
C ARG A 343 10.03 7.70 -32.28
N ARG A 344 9.82 6.56 -31.63
CA ARG A 344 8.65 6.28 -30.77
C ARG A 344 9.10 6.02 -29.35
N SER A 345 8.32 6.49 -28.38
CA SER A 345 8.63 6.20 -26.96
C SER A 345 8.54 4.70 -26.65
N ILE A 346 9.44 4.20 -25.82
CA ILE A 346 9.45 2.78 -25.39
C ILE A 346 8.10 2.40 -24.77
N LYS A 347 7.51 3.27 -23.93
CA LYS A 347 6.18 3.04 -23.34
C LYS A 347 5.12 2.74 -24.40
N ARG A 348 5.10 3.51 -25.49
CA ARG A 348 4.15 3.32 -26.60
C ARG A 348 4.43 1.99 -27.34
N LEU A 349 5.69 1.71 -27.64
CA LEU A 349 6.07 0.47 -28.33
C LEU A 349 5.70 -0.78 -27.54
N LEU A 350 5.93 -0.79 -26.23
CA LEU A 350 5.55 -1.90 -25.34
C LEU A 350 4.01 -2.06 -25.27
N THR A 351 3.27 -0.95 -25.31
CA THR A 351 1.80 -0.98 -25.33
C THR A 351 1.27 -1.56 -26.65
N GLU A 352 1.82 -1.12 -27.80
CA GLU A 352 1.48 -1.63 -29.12
C GLU A 352 1.81 -3.13 -29.29
N ARG A 353 2.79 -3.65 -28.55
CA ARG A 353 3.16 -5.07 -28.48
C ARG A 353 2.33 -5.88 -27.48
N GLY A 354 1.37 -5.27 -26.79
CA GLY A 354 0.51 -5.95 -25.82
C GLY A 354 1.23 -6.30 -24.52
N MET A 355 2.40 -5.70 -24.24
CA MET A 355 3.10 -5.95 -22.97
C MET A 355 2.25 -5.52 -21.78
N PRO A 356 1.99 -6.40 -20.80
CA PRO A 356 1.21 -6.07 -19.60
C PRO A 356 1.78 -4.85 -18.87
N PRO A 357 0.96 -3.97 -18.30
CA PRO A 357 1.41 -2.75 -17.62
C PRO A 357 2.50 -2.99 -16.57
N ARG A 358 2.36 -4.03 -15.76
CA ARG A 358 3.33 -4.42 -14.73
C ARG A 358 4.72 -4.67 -15.33
N ARG A 359 4.80 -5.43 -16.41
CA ARG A 359 6.06 -5.81 -17.07
C ARG A 359 6.74 -4.65 -17.76
N ARG A 360 6.00 -3.61 -18.20
CA ARG A 360 6.56 -2.45 -18.88
C ARG A 360 7.62 -1.72 -18.05
N ARG A 361 7.52 -1.74 -16.72
CA ARG A 361 8.47 -1.06 -15.81
C ARG A 361 9.80 -1.80 -15.67
N THR A 362 9.75 -3.12 -15.71
CA THR A 362 10.92 -4.01 -15.53
C THR A 362 11.44 -4.57 -16.85
N THR A 363 10.87 -4.18 -17.99
CA THR A 363 11.31 -4.64 -19.32
C THR A 363 12.76 -4.25 -19.55
N PRO A 364 13.64 -5.20 -19.94
CA PRO A 364 15.03 -4.91 -20.20
C PRO A 364 15.24 -3.94 -21.38
N VAL A 365 16.00 -2.88 -21.16
CA VAL A 365 16.46 -1.92 -22.17
C VAL A 365 17.97 -2.02 -22.25
N VAL A 366 18.48 -2.46 -23.38
CA VAL A 366 19.92 -2.42 -23.70
C VAL A 366 20.27 -1.02 -24.11
N CYS A 367 21.27 -0.44 -23.45
CA CYS A 367 21.79 0.87 -23.77
C CYS A 367 23.25 0.77 -24.18
N ILE A 368 23.66 1.57 -25.16
CA ILE A 368 25.05 1.75 -25.60
C ILE A 368 25.41 3.22 -25.39
N ASN A 369 26.46 3.51 -24.64
CA ASN A 369 26.84 4.88 -24.26
C ASN A 369 25.69 5.67 -23.62
N GLY A 370 24.83 4.99 -22.82
CA GLY A 370 23.69 5.58 -22.17
C GLY A 370 22.44 5.76 -23.05
N GLU A 371 22.51 5.57 -24.36
CA GLU A 371 21.39 5.66 -25.28
C GLU A 371 20.67 4.31 -25.45
N PRO A 372 19.34 4.27 -25.46
CA PRO A 372 18.59 3.05 -25.76
C PRO A 372 18.92 2.51 -27.16
N ALA A 373 19.42 1.29 -27.22
CA ALA A 373 19.80 0.60 -28.45
C ALA A 373 18.82 -0.54 -28.81
N ALA A 374 18.30 -1.24 -27.81
CA ALA A 374 17.32 -2.31 -28.03
C ALA A 374 16.41 -2.51 -26.79
N VAL A 375 15.25 -3.07 -26.99
CA VAL A 375 14.27 -3.36 -25.93
C VAL A 375 13.74 -4.78 -26.09
N TYR A 376 13.71 -5.51 -24.98
CA TYR A 376 13.12 -6.85 -24.93
C TYR A 376 11.67 -6.84 -25.43
N GLY A 377 11.31 -7.82 -26.27
CA GLY A 377 9.98 -7.92 -26.87
C GLY A 377 9.62 -6.86 -27.91
N VAL A 378 10.51 -5.89 -28.18
CA VAL A 378 10.30 -4.81 -29.17
C VAL A 378 11.26 -4.93 -30.35
N GLY A 379 12.56 -5.00 -30.08
CA GLY A 379 13.62 -5.08 -31.09
C GLY A 379 14.69 -4.01 -30.96
N THR A 380 15.53 -3.89 -31.99
CA THR A 380 16.71 -3.03 -32.04
C THR A 380 16.45 -1.73 -32.78
N ASP A 381 16.98 -0.62 -32.28
CA ASP A 381 16.97 0.68 -32.98
C ASP A 381 17.76 0.59 -34.27
N GLN A 382 17.29 1.23 -35.35
CA GLN A 382 17.90 1.19 -36.66
C GLN A 382 19.35 1.64 -36.68
N ARG A 383 19.80 2.49 -35.76
CA ARG A 383 21.18 2.98 -35.62
C ARG A 383 22.16 1.92 -35.18
N PHE A 384 21.69 0.89 -34.50
CA PHE A 384 22.48 -0.19 -33.91
C PHE A 384 22.27 -1.53 -34.59
N LEU A 385 21.65 -1.54 -35.77
CA LEU A 385 21.50 -2.77 -36.56
C LEU A 385 22.83 -3.32 -37.03
N PRO A 386 22.94 -4.66 -37.13
CA PRO A 386 24.13 -5.32 -37.67
C PRO A 386 24.51 -4.80 -39.06
N GLY A 387 25.77 -4.48 -39.26
CA GLY A 387 26.33 -4.20 -40.59
C GLY A 387 26.52 -5.49 -41.41
N LYS A 388 26.68 -5.34 -42.75
CA LYS A 388 26.87 -6.51 -43.62
C LYS A 388 28.22 -7.21 -43.42
N ASP A 389 29.23 -6.50 -42.89
CA ASP A 389 30.62 -6.95 -42.81
C ASP A 389 31.26 -6.82 -41.40
N GLY A 390 30.47 -6.79 -40.36
CA GLY A 390 30.96 -6.59 -38.99
C GLY A 390 30.64 -7.73 -38.01
N SER A 391 31.42 -7.82 -36.92
CA SER A 391 31.05 -8.66 -35.78
C SER A 391 29.78 -8.12 -35.10
N ASN A 392 28.91 -9.03 -34.67
CA ASN A 392 27.66 -8.73 -34.05
C ASN A 392 27.70 -9.20 -32.61
N ILE A 393 27.00 -8.45 -31.74
CA ILE A 393 26.72 -8.88 -30.37
C ILE A 393 25.28 -9.35 -30.32
N ASN A 394 25.08 -10.57 -29.85
CA ASN A 394 23.79 -11.17 -29.66
C ASN A 394 23.48 -11.23 -28.15
N ILE A 395 22.26 -10.85 -27.78
CA ILE A 395 21.79 -10.88 -26.42
C ILE A 395 20.51 -11.70 -26.40
N LEU A 396 20.58 -12.87 -25.78
CA LEU A 396 19.41 -13.70 -25.46
C LEU A 396 18.93 -13.36 -24.06
N MET A 397 17.68 -13.06 -23.92
CA MET A 397 17.02 -12.83 -22.63
C MET A 397 15.92 -13.87 -22.44
N ILE A 398 16.03 -14.62 -21.35
CA ILE A 398 15.09 -15.65 -20.97
C ILE A 398 14.45 -15.15 -19.66
N GLU A 399 13.13 -15.02 -19.64
CA GLU A 399 12.40 -14.70 -18.42
C GLU A 399 12.31 -15.96 -17.54
N LYS A 400 12.63 -15.85 -16.25
CA LYS A 400 12.45 -16.94 -15.29
C LYS A 400 10.97 -17.18 -15.08
N ASP A 401 10.52 -18.43 -15.23
CA ASP A 401 9.15 -18.80 -14.85
C ASP A 401 9.01 -18.70 -13.32
N GLN A 402 7.99 -17.98 -12.87
CA GLN A 402 7.70 -17.79 -11.44
C GLN A 402 7.13 -19.05 -10.74
N GLU A 403 7.02 -20.18 -11.46
CA GLU A 403 6.43 -21.41 -10.92
C GLU A 403 7.40 -22.29 -10.11
N GLU A 404 8.72 -22.01 -10.07
CA GLU A 404 9.67 -22.86 -9.35
C GLU A 404 9.96 -22.47 -7.89
N GLU A 405 9.54 -21.28 -7.41
CA GLU A 405 9.80 -20.89 -6.01
C GLU A 405 8.77 -21.39 -4.99
N SER A 406 7.70 -22.11 -5.39
CA SER A 406 6.70 -22.64 -4.45
C SER A 406 6.95 -24.07 -3.99
N ASN A 407 8.07 -24.72 -4.37
CA ASN A 407 8.42 -26.10 -4.01
C ASN A 407 9.82 -26.25 -3.41
N GLY A 408 10.24 -25.33 -2.58
CA GLY A 408 11.51 -25.42 -1.83
C GLY A 408 11.31 -25.33 -0.32
#